data_69d15a11449dc1127edeb3841a381ab5
#
_entry.id   69d15a11449dc1127edeb3841a381ab5
#
_cell.length_a   1.000
_cell.length_b   1.000
_cell.length_c   1.000
_cell.angle_alpha   90.00
_cell.angle_beta   90.00
_cell.angle_gamma   90.00
#
_symmetry.space_group_name_H-M   'P 1'
#
loop_
_entity.id
_entity.type
_entity.pdbx_description
1 polymer ?
#
loop_
_entity_poly.entity_id
_entity_poly.type
_entity_poly.pdbx_seq_one_letter_code
_entity_poly.pdbx_strand_id
1 'polypeptide(L)'
;MQPLRLNSQGIQTQVIELIKPVTARRPPACKAFPACGSCHYQHWQETEVSVWKQTQVKAFLKRANVWPVQMRPLRTVPLNNRRRATFHLKRFADGIVAGFNEREGQQIVTPESCVVLHPDLSALLEKLRNFAAREFPIGSSVDAQVNGLDQGLCV
;
A
#
# COMPACT_ATOMS: atom_id res chain seq x y z
N MET A 1 -2.04 24.27 -2.85
CA MET A 1 -0.92 23.30 -2.82
C MET A 1 0.33 24.01 -2.34
N GLN A 2 1.10 23.38 -1.50
CA GLN A 2 2.38 23.93 -1.04
C GLN A 2 3.52 23.14 -1.71
N PRO A 3 4.53 23.79 -2.31
CA PRO A 3 5.66 23.10 -2.91
C PRO A 3 6.56 22.50 -1.79
N LEU A 4 6.94 21.24 -1.93
CA LEU A 4 7.84 20.56 -1.01
C LEU A 4 9.26 20.46 -1.58
N ARG A 5 9.39 20.14 -2.86
CA ARG A 5 10.68 19.90 -3.51
C ARG A 5 10.59 20.13 -5.02
N LEU A 6 11.65 20.71 -5.58
CA LEU A 6 11.90 20.77 -7.01
C LEU A 6 12.94 19.71 -7.38
N ASN A 7 12.66 18.93 -8.43
CA ASN A 7 13.60 17.96 -8.99
C ASN A 7 13.54 18.01 -10.54
N SER A 8 14.39 17.22 -11.20
CA SER A 8 14.43 17.14 -12.68
C SER A 8 13.14 16.64 -13.33
N GLN A 9 12.23 16.04 -12.57
CA GLN A 9 10.96 15.50 -13.05
C GLN A 9 9.78 16.44 -12.79
N GLY A 10 9.99 17.55 -12.06
CA GLY A 10 8.96 18.53 -11.77
C GLY A 10 8.95 19.03 -10.33
N ILE A 11 7.83 19.59 -9.93
CA ILE A 11 7.62 20.16 -8.59
C ILE A 11 6.78 19.16 -7.78
N GLN A 12 7.37 18.64 -6.71
CA GLN A 12 6.63 17.84 -5.73
C GLN A 12 5.81 18.78 -4.83
N THR A 13 4.52 18.54 -4.70
CA THR A 13 3.61 19.40 -3.94
C THR A 13 2.79 18.58 -2.94
N GLN A 14 2.40 19.22 -1.84
CA GLN A 14 1.45 18.65 -0.88
C GLN A 14 0.11 19.35 -1.00
N VAL A 15 -0.97 18.57 -0.95
CA VAL A 15 -2.33 19.11 -0.85
C VAL A 15 -2.57 19.51 0.61
N ILE A 16 -2.72 20.81 0.86
CA ILE A 16 -3.02 21.34 2.20
C ILE A 16 -4.51 21.47 2.47
N GLU A 17 -5.30 21.71 1.42
CA GLU A 17 -6.75 21.88 1.53
C GLU A 17 -7.44 21.42 0.26
N LEU A 18 -8.62 20.83 0.43
CA LEU A 18 -9.54 20.45 -0.66
C LEU A 18 -10.71 21.45 -0.71
N ILE A 19 -10.58 22.47 -1.54
CA ILE A 19 -11.59 23.53 -1.68
C ILE A 19 -12.88 22.99 -2.31
N LYS A 20 -12.75 22.12 -3.32
CA LYS A 20 -13.89 21.51 -4.02
C LYS A 20 -13.63 20.02 -4.26
N PRO A 21 -13.99 19.14 -3.31
CA PRO A 21 -13.85 17.72 -3.50
C PRO A 21 -14.83 17.21 -4.57
N VAL A 22 -14.36 16.29 -5.41
CA VAL A 22 -15.23 15.58 -6.36
C VAL A 22 -16.11 14.57 -5.65
N THR A 23 -17.29 14.27 -6.18
CA THR A 23 -18.26 13.30 -5.61
C THR A 23 -17.71 11.89 -5.47
N ALA A 24 -16.74 11.52 -6.31
CA ALA A 24 -16.05 10.22 -6.26
C ALA A 24 -15.09 10.09 -5.06
N ARG A 25 -14.85 11.16 -4.28
CA ARG A 25 -13.96 11.12 -3.11
C ARG A 25 -14.69 10.57 -1.89
N ARG A 26 -14.00 9.72 -1.13
CA ARG A 26 -14.48 9.17 0.14
C ARG A 26 -13.40 9.22 1.22
N PRO A 27 -13.75 9.18 2.50
CA PRO A 27 -12.78 8.95 3.57
C PRO A 27 -12.08 7.60 3.36
N PRO A 28 -10.73 7.53 3.52
CA PRO A 28 -10.02 6.25 3.49
C PRO A 28 -10.47 5.34 4.64
N ALA A 29 -10.62 4.04 4.35
CA ALA A 29 -10.97 3.05 5.38
C ALA A 29 -9.83 2.81 6.39
N CYS A 30 -8.57 3.04 5.99
CA CYS A 30 -7.38 2.84 6.82
C CYS A 30 -6.88 4.17 7.38
N LYS A 31 -6.72 4.27 8.71
CA LYS A 31 -6.19 5.47 9.37
C LYS A 31 -4.75 5.79 8.96
N ALA A 32 -3.95 4.77 8.63
CA ALA A 32 -2.57 4.93 8.20
C ALA A 32 -2.43 5.33 6.71
N PHE A 33 -3.52 5.41 5.96
CA PHE A 33 -3.50 5.66 4.52
C PHE A 33 -2.71 6.91 4.09
N PRO A 34 -2.75 8.05 4.81
CA PRO A 34 -2.00 9.23 4.42
C PRO A 34 -0.48 9.02 4.41
N ALA A 35 0.02 8.23 5.37
CA ALA A 35 1.45 7.96 5.56
C ALA A 35 1.92 6.68 4.87
N CYS A 36 1.13 5.59 4.95
CA CYS A 36 1.50 4.27 4.44
C CYS A 36 1.57 4.22 2.92
N GLY A 37 2.69 3.73 2.36
CA GLY A 37 2.92 3.59 0.92
C GLY A 37 2.21 2.42 0.24
N SER A 38 1.63 1.50 1.00
CA SER A 38 1.05 0.26 0.45
C SER A 38 -0.27 0.43 -0.30
N CYS A 39 -0.96 1.56 -0.15
CA CYS A 39 -2.26 1.83 -0.78
C CYS A 39 -2.29 3.22 -1.40
N HIS A 40 -2.89 3.35 -2.62
CA HIS A 40 -2.91 4.61 -3.36
C HIS A 40 -4.30 5.22 -3.53
N TYR A 41 -5.37 4.42 -3.50
CA TYR A 41 -6.69 4.85 -3.96
C TYR A 41 -7.81 4.73 -2.93
N GLN A 42 -7.51 4.53 -1.63
CA GLN A 42 -8.56 4.37 -0.61
C GLN A 42 -9.45 5.62 -0.43
N HIS A 43 -8.93 6.79 -0.80
CA HIS A 43 -9.67 8.06 -0.77
C HIS A 43 -10.62 8.25 -1.95
N TRP A 44 -10.73 7.26 -2.84
CA TRP A 44 -11.54 7.32 -4.05
C TRP A 44 -12.53 6.15 -4.09
N GLN A 45 -13.74 6.38 -4.60
CA GLN A 45 -14.75 5.33 -4.70
C GLN A 45 -14.26 4.20 -5.60
N GLU A 46 -14.52 2.97 -5.19
CA GLU A 46 -13.97 1.76 -5.84
C GLU A 46 -14.46 1.60 -7.27
N THR A 47 -15.72 1.94 -7.55
CA THR A 47 -16.29 1.97 -8.89
C THR A 47 -15.52 2.88 -9.82
N GLU A 48 -15.22 4.11 -9.36
CA GLU A 48 -14.48 5.10 -10.12
C GLU A 48 -13.01 4.69 -10.34
N VAL A 49 -12.36 4.11 -9.32
CA VAL A 49 -11.02 3.54 -9.46
C VAL A 49 -11.01 2.44 -10.52
N SER A 50 -12.05 1.60 -10.56
CA SER A 50 -12.16 0.51 -11.52
C SER A 50 -12.31 1.03 -12.95
N VAL A 51 -13.16 2.01 -13.16
CA VAL A 51 -13.33 2.70 -14.46
C VAL A 51 -12.03 3.35 -14.91
N TRP A 52 -11.38 4.08 -14.00
CA TRP A 52 -10.10 4.74 -14.29
C TRP A 52 -9.01 3.72 -14.67
N LYS A 53 -8.85 2.64 -13.92
CA LYS A 53 -7.88 1.59 -14.23
C LYS A 53 -8.10 0.97 -15.61
N GLN A 54 -9.36 0.66 -15.95
CA GLN A 54 -9.69 0.15 -17.28
C GLN A 54 -9.34 1.16 -18.37
N THR A 55 -9.60 2.44 -18.15
CA THR A 55 -9.27 3.51 -19.09
C THR A 55 -7.76 3.62 -19.30
N GLN A 56 -6.95 3.52 -18.22
CA GLN A 56 -5.49 3.52 -18.34
C GLN A 56 -4.98 2.32 -19.17
N VAL A 57 -5.49 1.12 -18.91
CA VAL A 57 -5.12 -0.07 -19.68
C VAL A 57 -5.48 0.10 -21.16
N LYS A 58 -6.68 0.58 -21.47
CA LYS A 58 -7.11 0.86 -22.86
C LYS A 58 -6.18 1.88 -23.53
N ALA A 59 -5.85 2.96 -22.84
CA ALA A 59 -4.97 3.99 -23.39
C ALA A 59 -3.56 3.45 -23.64
N PHE A 60 -3.04 2.61 -22.74
CA PHE A 60 -1.74 1.96 -22.90
C PHE A 60 -1.72 1.01 -24.12
N LEU A 61 -2.71 0.13 -24.25
CA LEU A 61 -2.82 -0.80 -25.37
C LEU A 61 -2.96 -0.09 -26.72
N LYS A 62 -3.73 1.02 -26.78
CA LYS A 62 -3.83 1.85 -27.98
C LYS A 62 -2.47 2.42 -28.39
N ARG A 63 -1.72 2.97 -27.44
CA ARG A 63 -0.39 3.53 -27.71
C ARG A 63 0.61 2.48 -28.19
N ALA A 64 0.48 1.24 -27.70
CA ALA A 64 1.29 0.12 -28.10
C ALA A 64 0.84 -0.53 -29.42
N ASN A 65 -0.14 0.04 -30.13
CA ASN A 65 -0.78 -0.56 -31.31
C ASN A 65 -1.34 -1.98 -31.08
N VAL A 66 -1.63 -2.33 -29.83
CA VAL A 66 -2.31 -3.56 -29.43
C VAL A 66 -3.69 -3.19 -28.95
N TRP A 67 -4.70 -3.45 -29.77
CA TRP A 67 -6.06 -3.14 -29.39
C TRP A 67 -6.90 -4.42 -29.27
N PRO A 68 -7.36 -4.79 -28.07
CA PRO A 68 -8.20 -5.97 -27.92
C PRO A 68 -9.59 -5.71 -28.50
N VAL A 69 -10.14 -6.69 -29.15
CA VAL A 69 -11.51 -6.66 -29.69
C VAL A 69 -12.54 -6.55 -28.54
N GLN A 70 -12.21 -7.16 -27.39
CA GLN A 70 -13.11 -7.17 -26.22
C GLN A 70 -12.31 -7.16 -24.90
N MET A 71 -12.60 -6.21 -24.02
CA MET A 71 -12.10 -6.18 -22.66
C MET A 71 -13.16 -6.69 -21.68
N ARG A 72 -12.81 -7.66 -20.86
CA ARG A 72 -13.65 -8.09 -19.74
C ARG A 72 -13.69 -7.01 -18.65
N PRO A 73 -14.77 -6.93 -17.87
CA PRO A 73 -14.83 -6.04 -16.70
C PRO A 73 -13.68 -6.33 -15.72
N LEU A 74 -13.18 -5.27 -15.07
CA LEU A 74 -12.18 -5.43 -14.02
C LEU A 74 -12.78 -6.22 -12.85
N ARG A 75 -12.09 -7.26 -12.42
CA ARG A 75 -12.42 -7.96 -11.18
C ARG A 75 -11.77 -7.26 -10.01
N THR A 76 -12.56 -6.89 -9.02
CA THR A 76 -12.11 -6.35 -7.75
C THR A 76 -12.19 -7.43 -6.68
N VAL A 77 -11.37 -7.30 -5.65
CA VAL A 77 -11.41 -8.17 -4.46
C VAL A 77 -11.79 -7.33 -3.25
N PRO A 78 -12.58 -7.87 -2.31
CA PRO A 78 -12.98 -7.13 -1.12
C PRO A 78 -11.77 -6.83 -0.21
N LEU A 79 -11.99 -5.97 0.80
CA LEU A 79 -11.04 -5.75 1.88
C LEU A 79 -10.71 -7.08 2.58
N ASN A 80 -9.61 -7.10 3.34
CA ASN A 80 -9.12 -8.28 4.07
C ASN A 80 -8.78 -9.49 3.17
N ASN A 81 -8.45 -9.24 1.91
CA ASN A 81 -8.20 -10.31 0.92
C ASN A 81 -6.78 -10.29 0.32
N ARG A 82 -5.93 -9.38 0.74
CA ARG A 82 -4.54 -9.30 0.27
C ARG A 82 -3.71 -10.41 0.90
N ARG A 83 -3.33 -11.39 0.10
CA ARG A 83 -2.58 -12.60 0.52
C ARG A 83 -1.07 -12.51 0.30
N ARG A 84 -0.56 -11.39 -0.21
CA ARG A 84 0.90 -11.15 -0.38
C ARG A 84 1.29 -9.79 0.16
N ALA A 85 2.33 -9.76 1.00
CA ALA A 85 2.89 -8.53 1.53
C ALA A 85 4.40 -8.66 1.72
N THR A 86 5.11 -7.54 1.66
CA THR A 86 6.47 -7.40 2.19
C THR A 86 6.37 -6.53 3.42
N PHE A 87 6.77 -7.08 4.55
CA PHE A 87 6.90 -6.36 5.81
C PHE A 87 8.35 -5.92 5.99
N HIS A 88 8.53 -4.65 6.35
CA HIS A 88 9.82 -4.09 6.69
C HIS A 88 9.96 -4.09 8.21
N LEU A 89 11.06 -4.65 8.72
CA LEU A 89 11.36 -4.74 10.16
C LEU A 89 12.69 -4.05 10.43
N LYS A 90 12.74 -3.22 11.46
CA LYS A 90 13.97 -2.54 11.89
C LYS A 90 14.11 -2.58 13.40
N ARG A 91 15.25 -3.11 13.88
CA ARG A 91 15.57 -3.25 15.29
C ARG A 91 16.34 -2.03 15.77
N PHE A 92 15.80 -1.34 16.77
CA PHE A 92 16.44 -0.24 17.48
C PHE A 92 16.85 -0.66 18.90
N ALA A 93 17.60 0.17 19.59
CA ALA A 93 17.98 -0.10 20.99
C ALA A 93 16.79 -0.15 21.93
N ASP A 94 15.77 0.66 21.68
CA ASP A 94 14.54 0.81 22.48
C ASP A 94 13.36 -0.05 21.98
N GLY A 95 13.54 -0.81 20.88
CA GLY A 95 12.45 -1.65 20.37
C GLY A 95 12.61 -2.08 18.93
N ILE A 96 11.51 -2.54 18.37
CA ILE A 96 11.40 -2.92 16.96
C ILE A 96 10.22 -2.21 16.30
N VAL A 97 10.45 -1.71 15.10
CA VAL A 97 9.40 -1.20 14.22
C VAL A 97 9.18 -2.22 13.10
N ALA A 98 7.92 -2.59 12.85
CA ALA A 98 7.56 -3.52 11.80
C ALA A 98 6.27 -3.04 11.10
N GLY A 99 6.26 -3.07 9.77
CA GLY A 99 5.11 -2.58 9.01
C GLY A 99 5.42 -2.40 7.53
N PHE A 100 4.98 -1.28 6.97
CA PHE A 100 5.17 -0.92 5.56
C PHE A 100 5.97 0.37 5.45
N ASN A 101 6.70 0.54 4.36
CA ASN A 101 7.35 1.82 4.09
C ASN A 101 6.32 2.94 3.93
N GLU A 102 6.67 4.12 4.36
CA GLU A 102 5.92 5.33 4.07
C GLU A 102 5.85 5.62 2.57
N ARG A 103 4.92 6.47 2.16
CA ARG A 103 4.64 6.73 0.75
C ARG A 103 5.81 7.37 0.00
N GLU A 104 6.55 8.25 0.63
CA GLU A 104 7.61 9.07 0.02
C GLU A 104 8.93 9.03 0.80
N GLY A 105 9.16 7.95 1.54
CA GLY A 105 10.35 7.81 2.35
C GLY A 105 10.68 6.37 2.72
N GLN A 106 11.63 6.24 3.64
CA GLN A 106 12.12 4.93 4.11
C GLN A 106 11.71 4.64 5.56
N GLN A 107 10.89 5.49 6.17
CA GLN A 107 10.37 5.22 7.50
C GLN A 107 9.33 4.12 7.44
N ILE A 108 9.28 3.30 8.48
CA ILE A 108 8.32 2.21 8.58
C ILE A 108 7.09 2.73 9.30
N VAL A 109 5.94 2.67 8.61
CA VAL A 109 4.63 2.92 9.17
C VAL A 109 4.07 1.63 9.72
N THR A 110 3.76 1.62 11.01
CA THR A 110 3.10 0.49 11.68
C THR A 110 1.61 0.78 11.81
N PRO A 111 0.73 0.24 10.95
CA PRO A 111 -0.70 0.43 11.11
C PRO A 111 -1.21 -0.38 12.31
N GLU A 112 -2.10 0.20 13.11
CA GLU A 112 -2.81 -0.52 14.19
C GLU A 112 -3.60 -1.70 13.63
N SER A 113 -4.22 -1.50 12.47
CA SER A 113 -4.90 -2.54 11.71
C SER A 113 -4.76 -2.25 10.22
N CYS A 114 -4.52 -3.28 9.41
CA CYS A 114 -4.45 -3.16 7.96
C CYS A 114 -5.72 -3.74 7.33
N VAL A 115 -6.61 -2.87 6.89
CA VAL A 115 -7.93 -3.25 6.32
C VAL A 115 -7.86 -4.00 4.99
N VAL A 116 -6.70 -4.10 4.35
CA VAL A 116 -6.54 -4.81 3.07
C VAL A 116 -5.88 -6.18 3.21
N LEU A 117 -5.09 -6.41 4.28
CA LEU A 117 -4.43 -7.69 4.51
C LEU A 117 -5.45 -8.77 4.88
N HIS A 118 -5.19 -9.99 4.43
CA HIS A 118 -5.84 -11.17 5.00
C HIS A 118 -5.54 -11.25 6.51
N PRO A 119 -6.49 -11.65 7.37
CA PRO A 119 -6.31 -11.72 8.82
C PRO A 119 -5.06 -12.48 9.25
N ASP A 120 -4.73 -13.59 8.60
CA ASP A 120 -3.54 -14.41 8.92
C ASP A 120 -2.24 -13.63 8.71
N LEU A 121 -2.16 -12.77 7.65
CA LEU A 121 -0.98 -11.94 7.42
C LEU A 121 -0.86 -10.84 8.49
N SER A 122 -1.99 -10.31 8.95
CA SER A 122 -2.00 -9.33 10.03
C SER A 122 -1.52 -9.96 11.36
N ALA A 123 -1.99 -11.16 11.67
CA ALA A 123 -1.54 -11.93 12.83
C ALA A 123 -0.06 -12.32 12.74
N LEU A 124 0.43 -12.63 11.52
CA LEU A 124 1.83 -12.95 11.30
C LEU A 124 2.75 -11.75 11.53
N LEU A 125 2.33 -10.54 11.17
CA LEU A 125 3.12 -9.32 11.40
C LEU A 125 3.49 -9.16 12.88
N GLU A 126 2.55 -9.42 13.80
CA GLU A 126 2.82 -9.37 15.24
C GLU A 126 3.79 -10.48 15.68
N LYS A 127 3.66 -11.69 15.13
CA LYS A 127 4.60 -12.80 15.41
C LYS A 127 6.01 -12.46 14.90
N LEU A 128 6.14 -11.90 13.72
CA LEU A 128 7.42 -11.47 13.14
C LEU A 128 8.06 -10.35 13.98
N ARG A 129 7.26 -9.39 14.46
CA ARG A 129 7.73 -8.34 15.37
C ARG A 129 8.33 -8.95 16.65
N ASN A 130 7.61 -9.86 17.30
CA ASN A 130 8.05 -10.50 18.53
C ASN A 130 9.29 -11.38 18.29
N PHE A 131 9.36 -12.10 17.19
CA PHE A 131 10.52 -12.88 16.79
C PHE A 131 11.74 -11.98 16.57
N ALA A 132 11.61 -10.94 15.76
CA ALA A 132 12.71 -10.03 15.46
C ALA A 132 13.20 -9.24 16.69
N ALA A 133 12.31 -8.96 17.65
CA ALA A 133 12.68 -8.33 18.91
C ALA A 133 13.61 -9.20 19.77
N ARG A 134 13.53 -10.51 19.65
CA ARG A 134 14.36 -11.48 20.42
C ARG A 134 15.63 -11.85 19.66
N GLU A 135 15.51 -12.12 18.36
CA GLU A 135 16.54 -12.81 17.59
C GLU A 135 17.45 -11.85 16.80
N PHE A 136 16.99 -10.63 16.47
CA PHE A 136 17.76 -9.74 15.61
C PHE A 136 18.69 -8.84 16.42
N PRO A 137 19.95 -8.66 15.97
CA PRO A 137 20.85 -7.68 16.57
C PRO A 137 20.29 -6.24 16.44
N ILE A 138 20.62 -5.37 17.41
CA ILE A 138 20.30 -3.95 17.34
C ILE A 138 20.92 -3.36 16.06
N GLY A 139 20.15 -2.54 15.33
CA GLY A 139 20.55 -1.93 14.06
C GLY A 139 20.18 -2.76 12.82
N SER A 140 19.68 -4.00 12.98
CA SER A 140 19.24 -4.83 11.84
C SER A 140 18.05 -4.22 11.13
N SER A 141 18.04 -4.36 9.79
CA SER A 141 16.91 -4.05 8.92
C SER A 141 16.67 -5.25 8.01
N VAL A 142 15.46 -5.78 8.00
CA VAL A 142 15.09 -7.00 7.27
C VAL A 142 13.74 -6.82 6.59
N ASP A 143 13.62 -7.40 5.40
CA ASP A 143 12.37 -7.48 4.64
C ASP A 143 11.85 -8.91 4.69
N ALA A 144 10.63 -9.10 5.18
CA ALA A 144 9.92 -10.37 5.20
C ALA A 144 8.85 -10.37 4.09
N GLN A 145 9.10 -11.14 3.03
CA GLN A 145 8.10 -11.34 1.98
C GLN A 145 7.20 -12.51 2.35
N VAL A 146 5.92 -12.23 2.55
CA VAL A 146 4.93 -13.20 3.00
C VAL A 146 3.90 -13.48 1.93
N ASN A 147 3.59 -14.76 1.74
CA ASN A 147 2.53 -15.23 0.86
C ASN A 147 1.56 -16.12 1.64
N GLY A 148 0.26 -15.78 1.60
CA GLY A 148 -0.82 -16.62 2.10
C GLY A 148 -1.22 -17.65 1.05
N LEU A 149 -1.00 -18.92 1.35
CA LEU A 149 -1.42 -20.06 0.54
C LEU A 149 -2.63 -20.74 1.18
N ASP A 150 -3.31 -21.61 0.46
CA ASP A 150 -4.46 -22.35 1.02
C ASP A 150 -4.04 -23.33 2.13
N GLN A 151 -2.76 -23.72 2.14
CA GLN A 151 -2.19 -24.64 3.13
C GLN A 151 -1.44 -23.93 4.28
N GLY A 152 -1.40 -22.58 4.29
CA GLY A 152 -0.71 -21.78 5.32
C GLY A 152 0.03 -20.57 4.79
N LEU A 153 0.97 -20.06 5.59
CA LEU A 153 1.80 -18.91 5.28
C LEU A 153 3.22 -19.34 4.90
N CYS A 154 3.77 -18.73 3.86
CA CYS A 154 5.18 -18.84 3.48
C CYS A 154 5.85 -17.48 3.70
N VAL A 155 7.00 -17.46 4.37
CA VAL A 155 7.81 -16.27 4.66
C VAL A 155 9.18 -16.42 4.01
#